data_ed6dec469a2c2e0055d1f722c69f3c34
#
_entry.id   ed6dec469a2c2e0055d1f722c69f3c34
#
_cell.length_a   1.000
_cell.length_b   1.000
_cell.length_c   1.000
_cell.angle_alpha   90.00
_cell.angle_beta   90.00
_cell.angle_gamma   90.00
#
_symmetry.space_group_name_H-M   'P 1'
#
loop_
_entity.id
_entity.type
_entity.pdbx_description
1 polymer ?
#
loop_
_entity_poly.entity_id
_entity_poly.type
_entity_poly.pdbx_seq_one_letter_code
_entity_poly.pdbx_strand_id
1 'polypeptide(L)'
;MKKKGKIEQAHRKKWQNRVLIIGGIGVAVLLIAGGLRLMKHRQSEEQTAAAPASATVATTVDPVEAKVDQTLAEMSLEEKVGQLFLARVPAEGQTGDIQSCHLGGYLLFSRDFENETPETLKAKIQSYQNAASTPMLIASDEEGGEVTRISSVDGLTDGHFGSPQAVYASGGLDAVKVDTDHKSQILKDYGINYNLAPVADVATDPGSFIYSRTAGLDAGGTAEYIKVVVTAMKANQEGSCLKHFPGYGDNGDSHGEIIR
;
A
#
# COMPACT_ATOMS: atom_id res chain seq x y z
N MET A 1 -11.96 -9.93 -52.11
CA MET A 1 -11.31 -10.44 -50.88
C MET A 1 -9.79 -10.62 -50.94
N LYS A 2 -9.13 -10.77 -52.08
CA LYS A 2 -7.65 -11.01 -52.17
C LYS A 2 -6.75 -9.78 -51.95
N LYS A 3 -7.25 -8.54 -51.96
CA LYS A 3 -6.43 -7.33 -51.77
C LYS A 3 -6.17 -6.97 -50.30
N LYS A 4 -7.10 -7.30 -49.37
CA LYS A 4 -6.94 -7.02 -47.92
C LYS A 4 -5.81 -7.87 -47.29
N GLY A 5 -5.71 -9.14 -47.62
CA GLY A 5 -4.68 -10.03 -47.06
C GLY A 5 -3.23 -9.67 -47.42
N LYS A 6 -3.00 -9.08 -48.61
CA LYS A 6 -1.65 -8.64 -48.99
C LYS A 6 -1.16 -7.40 -48.25
N ILE A 7 -2.08 -6.50 -47.86
CA ILE A 7 -1.75 -5.28 -47.13
C ILE A 7 -1.40 -5.64 -45.68
N GLU A 8 -2.16 -6.55 -45.08
CA GLU A 8 -1.94 -7.01 -43.70
C GLU A 8 -0.62 -7.79 -43.55
N GLN A 9 -0.28 -8.63 -44.52
CA GLN A 9 1.02 -9.31 -44.54
C GLN A 9 2.21 -8.35 -44.74
N ALA A 10 2.07 -7.29 -45.53
CA ALA A 10 3.10 -6.28 -45.72
C ALA A 10 3.33 -5.45 -44.45
N HIS A 11 2.26 -5.11 -43.70
CA HIS A 11 2.35 -4.41 -42.42
C HIS A 11 3.01 -5.27 -41.34
N ARG A 12 2.67 -6.55 -41.25
CA ARG A 12 3.29 -7.51 -40.32
C ARG A 12 4.79 -7.68 -40.55
N LYS A 13 5.19 -7.81 -41.78
CA LYS A 13 6.62 -7.94 -42.17
C LYS A 13 7.41 -6.66 -41.88
N LYS A 14 6.79 -5.49 -42.09
CA LYS A 14 7.41 -4.19 -41.79
C LYS A 14 7.56 -3.94 -40.27
N TRP A 15 6.62 -4.44 -39.46
CA TRP A 15 6.70 -4.38 -38.01
C TRP A 15 7.77 -5.33 -37.46
N GLN A 16 7.83 -6.57 -37.94
CA GLN A 16 8.84 -7.54 -37.53
C GLN A 16 10.27 -7.07 -37.84
N ASN A 17 10.49 -6.44 -39.01
CA ASN A 17 11.80 -5.90 -39.36
C ASN A 17 12.19 -4.69 -38.49
N ARG A 18 11.23 -3.86 -38.06
CA ARG A 18 11.50 -2.76 -37.13
C ARG A 18 11.86 -3.25 -35.71
N VAL A 19 11.20 -4.27 -35.20
CA VAL A 19 11.52 -4.90 -33.93
C VAL A 19 12.90 -5.53 -33.93
N LEU A 20 13.30 -6.20 -35.02
CA LEU A 20 14.63 -6.79 -35.19
C LEU A 20 15.74 -5.74 -35.26
N ILE A 21 15.51 -4.60 -35.92
CA ILE A 21 16.50 -3.52 -36.04
C ILE A 21 16.67 -2.82 -34.68
N ILE A 22 15.58 -2.54 -33.96
CA ILE A 22 15.64 -1.90 -32.63
C ILE A 22 16.27 -2.83 -31.60
N GLY A 23 15.96 -4.14 -31.65
CA GLY A 23 16.59 -5.15 -30.78
C GLY A 23 18.09 -5.30 -31.06
N GLY A 24 18.51 -5.28 -32.32
CA GLY A 24 19.92 -5.38 -32.71
C GLY A 24 20.77 -4.17 -32.27
N ILE A 25 20.22 -2.97 -32.37
CA ILE A 25 20.92 -1.74 -31.92
C ILE A 25 21.04 -1.73 -30.39
N GLY A 26 20.01 -2.16 -29.65
CA GLY A 26 20.06 -2.25 -28.18
C GLY A 26 21.14 -3.20 -27.66
N VAL A 27 21.30 -4.37 -28.30
CA VAL A 27 22.34 -5.34 -27.95
C VAL A 27 23.73 -4.83 -28.30
N ALA A 28 23.91 -4.15 -29.45
CA ALA A 28 25.19 -3.57 -29.84
C ALA A 28 25.63 -2.45 -28.88
N VAL A 29 24.73 -1.59 -28.44
CA VAL A 29 25.01 -0.52 -27.46
C VAL A 29 25.38 -1.10 -26.09
N LEU A 30 24.72 -2.17 -25.65
CA LEU A 30 25.06 -2.86 -24.40
C LEU A 30 26.43 -3.56 -24.44
N LEU A 31 26.81 -4.14 -25.59
CA LEU A 31 28.13 -4.77 -25.77
C LEU A 31 29.27 -3.73 -25.84
N ILE A 32 29.04 -2.57 -26.46
CA ILE A 32 30.02 -1.48 -26.51
C ILE A 32 30.17 -0.83 -25.12
N ALA A 33 29.06 -0.60 -24.39
CA ALA A 33 29.12 -0.07 -23.04
C ALA A 33 29.77 -1.03 -22.04
N GLY A 34 29.52 -2.34 -22.19
CA GLY A 34 30.17 -3.39 -21.41
C GLY A 34 31.67 -3.51 -21.70
N GLY A 35 32.05 -3.42 -22.98
CA GLY A 35 33.44 -3.45 -23.42
C GLY A 35 34.25 -2.26 -22.92
N LEU A 36 33.70 -1.05 -22.98
CA LEU A 36 34.34 0.17 -22.44
C LEU A 36 34.48 0.15 -20.92
N ARG A 37 33.56 -0.47 -20.19
CA ARG A 37 33.68 -0.66 -18.73
C ARG A 37 34.76 -1.66 -18.36
N LEU A 38 34.90 -2.75 -19.12
CA LEU A 38 35.98 -3.75 -18.92
C LEU A 38 37.36 -3.20 -19.25
N MET A 39 37.49 -2.33 -20.30
CA MET A 39 38.76 -1.68 -20.60
C MET A 39 39.17 -0.63 -19.56
N LYS A 40 38.19 0.12 -19.00
CA LYS A 40 38.46 1.07 -17.90
C LYS A 40 38.89 0.34 -16.62
N HIS A 41 38.37 -0.85 -16.37
CA HIS A 41 38.75 -1.64 -15.20
C HIS A 41 40.16 -2.25 -15.34
N ARG A 42 40.64 -2.54 -16.57
CA ARG A 42 41.96 -3.07 -16.80
C ARG A 42 43.10 -2.05 -16.76
N GLN A 43 42.80 -0.76 -16.94
CA GLN A 43 43.80 0.31 -16.87
C GLN A 43 44.04 0.86 -15.44
N SER A 44 43.26 0.47 -14.44
CA SER A 44 43.48 0.88 -13.05
C SER A 44 44.20 -0.18 -12.18
N GLU A 45 44.61 -1.31 -12.77
CA GLU A 45 45.31 -2.37 -12.01
C GLU A 45 46.83 -2.33 -12.10
N GLU A 46 47.42 -1.34 -12.75
CA GLU A 46 48.89 -1.18 -12.84
C GLU A 46 49.40 0.09 -12.16
N GLN A 47 48.97 0.33 -10.92
CA GLN A 47 49.74 1.22 -10.02
C GLN A 47 49.72 0.65 -8.60
N THR A 48 50.80 0.00 -8.30
CA THR A 48 51.26 -0.43 -6.98
C THR A 48 51.11 0.62 -5.90
N ALA A 49 50.44 0.28 -4.80
CA ALA A 49 50.91 0.62 -3.46
C ALA A 49 50.06 -0.06 -2.39
N ALA A 50 50.70 -0.70 -1.47
CA ALA A 50 50.36 -1.03 -0.09
C ALA A 50 48.85 -1.16 0.24
N ALA A 51 48.41 -2.39 0.54
CA ALA A 51 47.11 -2.68 1.10
C ALA A 51 46.87 -1.93 2.41
N PRO A 52 45.85 -1.10 2.53
CA PRO A 52 45.30 -0.79 3.83
C PRO A 52 44.49 -2.01 4.28
N ALA A 53 44.62 -2.36 5.55
CA ALA A 53 43.85 -3.43 6.18
C ALA A 53 42.39 -3.37 5.80
N SER A 54 41.83 -4.48 5.34
CA SER A 54 40.41 -4.65 5.05
C SER A 54 39.65 -4.34 6.33
N ALA A 55 39.14 -3.12 6.41
CA ALA A 55 38.11 -2.80 7.38
C ALA A 55 36.86 -3.58 6.92
N THR A 56 36.61 -4.69 7.59
CA THR A 56 35.35 -5.40 7.52
C THR A 56 34.28 -4.36 7.93
N VAL A 57 33.58 -3.78 6.95
CA VAL A 57 32.36 -3.03 7.22
C VAL A 57 31.41 -4.06 7.83
N ALA A 58 31.33 -4.07 9.14
CA ALA A 58 30.30 -4.80 9.83
C ALA A 58 28.96 -4.23 9.31
N THR A 59 28.31 -4.97 8.42
CA THR A 59 26.95 -4.67 8.00
C THR A 59 26.13 -4.85 9.27
N THR A 60 25.78 -3.74 9.92
CA THR A 60 24.86 -3.76 11.04
C THR A 60 23.50 -4.15 10.45
N VAL A 61 23.09 -5.40 10.66
CA VAL A 61 21.76 -5.88 10.28
C VAL A 61 20.76 -5.02 11.05
N ASP A 62 19.76 -4.49 10.36
CA ASP A 62 18.66 -3.76 11.00
C ASP A 62 18.01 -4.69 12.04
N PRO A 63 17.91 -4.26 13.30
CA PRO A 63 17.35 -5.10 14.35
C PRO A 63 15.89 -5.50 14.07
N VAL A 64 15.15 -4.74 13.28
CA VAL A 64 13.79 -5.10 12.83
C VAL A 64 13.86 -6.24 11.82
N GLU A 65 14.73 -6.15 10.81
CA GLU A 65 14.92 -7.23 9.83
C GLU A 65 15.38 -8.52 10.52
N ALA A 66 16.34 -8.43 11.44
CA ALA A 66 16.81 -9.59 12.20
C ALA A 66 15.67 -10.26 12.99
N LYS A 67 14.76 -9.46 13.57
CA LYS A 67 13.60 -9.98 14.30
C LYS A 67 12.57 -10.62 13.37
N VAL A 68 12.35 -10.04 12.18
CA VAL A 68 11.47 -10.60 11.14
C VAL A 68 12.02 -11.95 10.68
N ASP A 69 13.31 -12.02 10.34
CA ASP A 69 13.95 -13.26 9.87
C ASP A 69 13.87 -14.35 10.93
N GLN A 70 14.13 -14.03 12.20
CA GLN A 70 13.99 -14.97 13.30
C GLN A 70 12.56 -15.49 13.41
N THR A 71 11.56 -14.61 13.39
CA THR A 71 10.14 -14.98 13.49
C THR A 71 9.74 -15.90 12.33
N LEU A 72 10.14 -15.54 11.10
CA LEU A 72 9.87 -16.37 9.92
C LEU A 72 10.58 -17.74 9.97
N ALA A 73 11.77 -17.83 10.56
CA ALA A 73 12.47 -19.09 10.69
C ALA A 73 11.78 -20.06 11.69
N GLU A 74 11.09 -19.51 12.68
CA GLU A 74 10.35 -20.26 13.71
C GLU A 74 8.95 -20.71 13.25
N MET A 75 8.35 -20.04 12.24
CA MET A 75 7.02 -20.34 11.73
C MET A 75 6.97 -21.60 10.86
N SER A 76 5.93 -22.41 11.04
CA SER A 76 5.52 -23.46 10.11
C SER A 76 5.04 -22.87 8.76
N LEU A 77 4.83 -23.74 7.77
CA LEU A 77 4.27 -23.30 6.47
C LEU A 77 2.83 -22.80 6.64
N GLU A 78 2.04 -23.48 7.44
CA GLU A 78 0.65 -23.10 7.74
C GLU A 78 0.58 -21.72 8.39
N GLU A 79 1.42 -21.45 9.37
CA GLU A 79 1.50 -20.14 10.01
C GLU A 79 1.92 -19.05 9.01
N LYS A 80 2.93 -19.29 8.18
CA LYS A 80 3.34 -18.35 7.13
C LYS A 80 2.21 -18.05 6.14
N VAL A 81 1.46 -19.08 5.73
CA VAL A 81 0.31 -18.91 4.83
C VAL A 81 -0.80 -18.10 5.51
N GLY A 82 -1.12 -18.40 6.78
CA GLY A 82 -2.11 -17.67 7.56
C GLY A 82 -1.80 -16.18 7.70
N GLN A 83 -0.52 -15.84 7.86
CA GLN A 83 -0.07 -14.43 7.96
C GLN A 83 -0.31 -13.61 6.67
N LEU A 84 -0.55 -14.24 5.53
CA LEU A 84 -0.87 -13.54 4.29
C LEU A 84 -2.33 -13.07 4.21
N PHE A 85 -3.18 -13.45 5.16
CA PHE A 85 -4.60 -13.12 5.14
C PHE A 85 -4.96 -12.01 6.14
N LEU A 86 -5.46 -10.91 5.61
CA LEU A 86 -6.23 -9.90 6.31
C LEU A 86 -7.71 -10.23 6.09
N ALA A 87 -8.32 -10.95 7.03
CA ALA A 87 -9.67 -11.47 6.88
C ALA A 87 -10.72 -10.48 7.41
N ARG A 88 -11.93 -10.53 6.83
CA ARG A 88 -13.07 -9.85 7.46
C ARG A 88 -13.43 -10.56 8.78
N VAL A 89 -13.75 -9.79 9.82
CA VAL A 89 -14.20 -10.35 11.11
C VAL A 89 -15.44 -11.21 10.89
N PRO A 90 -15.43 -12.51 11.25
CA PRO A 90 -16.61 -13.36 11.15
C PRO A 90 -17.64 -12.98 12.24
N ALA A 91 -18.91 -13.36 12.05
CA ALA A 91 -19.95 -13.09 13.02
C ALA A 91 -19.74 -13.85 14.33
N GLU A 92 -19.20 -15.06 14.25
CA GLU A 92 -18.96 -15.95 15.39
C GLU A 92 -17.58 -16.61 15.24
N GLY A 93 -17.00 -17.11 16.35
CA GLY A 93 -15.78 -17.88 16.32
C GLY A 93 -14.48 -17.10 16.09
N GLN A 94 -14.49 -15.76 16.24
CA GLN A 94 -13.38 -14.86 15.89
C GLN A 94 -12.02 -15.33 16.43
N THR A 95 -11.95 -15.63 17.73
CA THR A 95 -10.69 -16.06 18.34
C THR A 95 -10.28 -17.48 17.93
N GLY A 96 -11.25 -18.35 17.64
CA GLY A 96 -11.01 -19.69 17.14
C GLY A 96 -10.41 -19.67 15.72
N ASP A 97 -10.93 -18.80 14.85
CA ASP A 97 -10.43 -18.64 13.48
C ASP A 97 -8.99 -18.05 13.47
N ILE A 98 -8.71 -17.08 14.36
CA ILE A 98 -7.34 -16.57 14.53
C ILE A 98 -6.37 -17.70 14.84
N GLN A 99 -6.72 -18.57 15.77
CA GLN A 99 -5.84 -19.65 16.24
C GLN A 99 -5.71 -20.78 15.19
N SER A 100 -6.83 -21.18 14.58
CA SER A 100 -6.85 -22.32 13.67
C SER A 100 -6.32 -22.00 12.27
N CYS A 101 -6.48 -20.74 11.81
CA CYS A 101 -6.02 -20.27 10.51
C CYS A 101 -4.74 -19.44 10.57
N HIS A 102 -4.21 -19.15 11.77
CA HIS A 102 -3.02 -18.34 11.98
C HIS A 102 -3.07 -16.98 11.28
N LEU A 103 -4.24 -16.30 11.33
CA LEU A 103 -4.53 -15.10 10.54
C LEU A 103 -3.54 -13.96 10.81
N GLY A 104 -3.08 -13.30 9.75
CA GLY A 104 -2.22 -12.11 9.82
C GLY A 104 -2.95 -10.86 10.27
N GLY A 105 -4.28 -10.79 10.12
CA GLY A 105 -5.04 -9.65 10.61
C GLY A 105 -6.55 -9.78 10.42
N TYR A 106 -7.26 -8.82 11.01
CA TYR A 106 -8.67 -8.59 10.81
C TYR A 106 -8.95 -7.21 10.21
N LEU A 107 -9.89 -7.18 9.26
CA LEU A 107 -10.48 -5.95 8.71
C LEU A 107 -11.86 -5.74 9.35
N LEU A 108 -12.01 -4.62 10.05
CA LEU A 108 -13.23 -4.20 10.71
C LEU A 108 -14.08 -3.34 9.77
N PHE A 109 -15.37 -3.70 9.67
CA PHE A 109 -16.39 -2.95 8.96
C PHE A 109 -17.36 -2.28 9.94
N SER A 110 -18.25 -1.41 9.47
CA SER A 110 -19.20 -0.67 10.30
C SER A 110 -19.95 -1.54 11.32
N ARG A 111 -20.39 -2.73 10.91
CA ARG A 111 -21.09 -3.69 11.80
C ARG A 111 -20.25 -4.15 13.01
N ASP A 112 -18.91 -4.07 12.89
CA ASP A 112 -18.01 -4.52 13.97
C ASP A 112 -17.85 -3.46 15.07
N PHE A 113 -18.34 -2.26 14.81
CA PHE A 113 -18.39 -1.14 15.74
C PHE A 113 -19.81 -0.89 16.31
N GLU A 114 -20.86 -1.47 15.70
CA GLU A 114 -22.24 -1.30 16.15
C GLU A 114 -22.43 -1.81 17.58
N ASN A 115 -23.13 -1.00 18.39
CA ASN A 115 -23.43 -1.28 19.79
C ASN A 115 -22.20 -1.42 20.72
N GLU A 116 -21.01 -1.03 20.25
CA GLU A 116 -19.82 -0.98 21.09
C GLU A 116 -19.74 0.33 21.88
N THR A 117 -19.15 0.23 23.08
CA THR A 117 -18.62 1.38 23.81
C THR A 117 -17.11 1.43 23.63
N PRO A 118 -16.44 2.54 24.00
CA PRO A 118 -14.98 2.60 24.00
C PRO A 118 -14.32 1.42 24.74
N GLU A 119 -14.87 1.02 25.86
CA GLU A 119 -14.35 -0.07 26.70
C GLU A 119 -14.55 -1.44 26.03
N THR A 120 -15.76 -1.71 25.51
CA THR A 120 -16.08 -3.00 24.90
C THR A 120 -15.30 -3.19 23.59
N LEU A 121 -15.16 -2.13 22.76
CA LEU A 121 -14.39 -2.19 21.53
C LEU A 121 -12.90 -2.45 21.80
N LYS A 122 -12.29 -1.75 22.78
CA LYS A 122 -10.91 -2.02 23.19
C LYS A 122 -10.71 -3.43 23.68
N ALA A 123 -11.61 -3.93 24.53
CA ALA A 123 -11.56 -5.30 25.05
C ALA A 123 -11.69 -6.34 23.91
N LYS A 124 -12.59 -6.10 22.96
CA LYS A 124 -12.80 -6.93 21.78
C LYS A 124 -11.53 -7.02 20.92
N ILE A 125 -10.93 -5.88 20.56
CA ILE A 125 -9.69 -5.83 19.78
C ILE A 125 -8.53 -6.49 20.54
N GLN A 126 -8.43 -6.23 21.85
CA GLN A 126 -7.41 -6.89 22.67
C GLN A 126 -7.60 -8.41 22.73
N SER A 127 -8.84 -8.91 22.69
CA SER A 127 -9.10 -10.35 22.65
C SER A 127 -8.57 -11.01 21.36
N TYR A 128 -8.61 -10.30 20.23
CA TYR A 128 -8.02 -10.76 18.97
C TYR A 128 -6.50 -10.86 19.08
N GLN A 129 -5.85 -9.82 19.58
CA GLN A 129 -4.40 -9.82 19.79
C GLN A 129 -3.95 -10.93 20.74
N ASN A 130 -4.73 -11.18 21.81
CA ASN A 130 -4.42 -12.23 22.80
C ASN A 130 -4.60 -13.66 22.23
N ALA A 131 -5.45 -13.84 21.22
CA ALA A 131 -5.66 -15.13 20.56
C ALA A 131 -4.56 -15.46 19.52
N ALA A 132 -3.85 -14.45 19.03
CA ALA A 132 -2.85 -14.60 18.00
C ALA A 132 -1.47 -14.96 18.58
N SER A 133 -0.74 -15.84 17.90
CA SER A 133 0.67 -16.15 18.22
C SER A 133 1.64 -15.07 17.70
N THR A 134 1.28 -14.41 16.63
CA THR A 134 1.99 -13.26 16.04
C THR A 134 1.09 -12.03 16.12
N PRO A 135 1.60 -10.85 16.48
CA PRO A 135 0.78 -9.63 16.54
C PRO A 135 0.04 -9.40 15.23
N MET A 136 -1.27 -9.16 15.32
CA MET A 136 -2.15 -9.02 14.18
C MET A 136 -2.17 -7.60 13.64
N LEU A 137 -2.39 -7.48 12.33
CA LEU A 137 -2.91 -6.26 11.75
C LEU A 137 -4.40 -6.13 12.08
N ILE A 138 -4.78 -5.05 12.72
CA ILE A 138 -6.18 -4.68 12.93
C ILE A 138 -6.45 -3.47 12.06
N ALA A 139 -7.21 -3.69 10.99
CA ALA A 139 -7.41 -2.71 9.93
C ALA A 139 -8.85 -2.18 9.90
N SER A 140 -9.02 -0.98 9.40
CA SER A 140 -10.32 -0.37 9.10
C SER A 140 -10.20 0.57 7.89
N ASP A 141 -11.34 0.84 7.21
CA ASP A 141 -11.44 1.87 6.18
C ASP A 141 -11.91 3.20 6.81
N GLU A 142 -11.02 3.97 7.38
CA GLU A 142 -11.36 5.28 7.91
C GLU A 142 -10.80 6.37 7.00
N GLU A 143 -11.37 6.49 5.78
CA GLU A 143 -10.97 7.48 4.78
C GLU A 143 -11.39 8.91 5.18
N GLY A 144 -12.54 9.00 5.80
CA GLY A 144 -13.32 10.22 5.99
C GLY A 144 -14.42 10.39 4.93
N GLY A 145 -15.42 11.20 5.22
CA GLY A 145 -16.58 11.42 4.34
C GLY A 145 -17.46 10.18 4.20
N GLU A 146 -17.64 9.68 2.98
CA GLU A 146 -18.55 8.57 2.68
C GLU A 146 -18.05 7.22 3.23
N VAL A 147 -16.74 7.07 3.35
CA VAL A 147 -16.13 5.81 3.82
C VAL A 147 -15.51 6.02 5.18
N THR A 148 -16.32 5.78 6.19
CA THR A 148 -15.96 5.77 7.60
C THR A 148 -16.52 4.52 8.26
N ARG A 149 -15.91 4.10 9.35
CA ARG A 149 -16.35 2.93 10.10
C ARG A 149 -16.56 3.28 11.57
N ILE A 150 -15.49 3.61 12.28
CA ILE A 150 -15.56 3.96 13.69
C ILE A 150 -16.21 5.33 13.91
N SER A 151 -15.88 6.32 13.09
CA SER A 151 -16.42 7.67 13.24
C SER A 151 -17.88 7.83 12.79
N SER A 152 -18.46 6.77 12.18
CA SER A 152 -19.90 6.71 11.89
C SER A 152 -20.74 6.23 13.06
N VAL A 153 -20.11 5.82 14.18
CA VAL A 153 -20.81 5.31 15.38
C VAL A 153 -20.70 6.33 16.51
N ASP A 154 -21.84 6.79 16.99
CA ASP A 154 -21.92 7.77 18.07
C ASP A 154 -21.23 7.26 19.34
N GLY A 155 -20.44 8.12 19.96
CA GLY A 155 -19.76 7.84 21.23
C GLY A 155 -18.43 7.10 21.11
N LEU A 156 -18.03 6.65 19.92
CA LEU A 156 -16.71 6.05 19.71
C LEU A 156 -15.64 7.08 19.33
N THR A 157 -16.06 8.20 18.74
CA THR A 157 -15.18 9.32 18.39
C THR A 157 -15.81 10.64 18.79
N ASP A 158 -15.07 11.73 18.72
CA ASP A 158 -15.54 13.09 18.99
C ASP A 158 -16.31 13.72 17.79
N GLY A 159 -16.58 12.93 16.76
CA GLY A 159 -17.35 13.33 15.59
C GLY A 159 -16.99 12.53 14.33
N HIS A 160 -17.76 12.77 13.29
CA HIS A 160 -17.55 12.15 11.98
C HIS A 160 -16.40 12.84 11.22
N PHE A 161 -15.46 12.08 10.71
CA PHE A 161 -14.34 12.62 9.93
C PHE A 161 -14.80 13.13 8.55
N GLY A 162 -14.36 14.34 8.21
CA GLY A 162 -14.66 14.96 6.92
C GLY A 162 -14.03 14.22 5.73
N SER A 163 -14.61 14.44 4.53
CA SER A 163 -14.01 13.90 3.30
C SER A 163 -12.64 14.51 3.04
N PRO A 164 -11.73 13.82 2.31
CA PRO A 164 -10.43 14.37 1.95
C PRO A 164 -10.52 15.76 1.30
N GLN A 165 -11.52 15.96 0.42
CA GLN A 165 -11.75 17.27 -0.22
C GLN A 165 -12.16 18.36 0.79
N ALA A 166 -13.07 18.03 1.72
CA ALA A 166 -13.53 18.99 2.74
C ALA A 166 -12.40 19.40 3.68
N VAL A 167 -11.61 18.42 4.12
CA VAL A 167 -10.43 18.67 4.96
C VAL A 167 -9.41 19.53 4.24
N TYR A 168 -9.07 19.20 2.99
CA TYR A 168 -8.14 20.00 2.18
C TYR A 168 -8.67 21.42 1.95
N ALA A 169 -9.95 21.59 1.66
CA ALA A 169 -10.56 22.90 1.46
C ALA A 169 -10.56 23.77 2.73
N SER A 170 -10.54 23.17 3.91
CA SER A 170 -10.54 23.91 5.19
C SER A 170 -9.22 24.58 5.54
N GLY A 171 -8.08 24.10 5.00
CA GLY A 171 -6.76 24.67 5.32
C GLY A 171 -5.59 24.00 4.61
N GLY A 172 -5.83 23.40 3.44
CA GLY A 172 -4.80 22.80 2.61
C GLY A 172 -4.09 21.62 3.29
N LEU A 173 -2.82 21.42 2.97
CA LEU A 173 -2.01 20.32 3.49
C LEU A 173 -1.80 20.35 5.01
N ASP A 174 -1.83 21.53 5.62
CA ASP A 174 -1.71 21.66 7.08
C ASP A 174 -2.96 21.09 7.78
N ALA A 175 -4.14 21.39 7.28
CA ALA A 175 -5.39 20.80 7.78
C ALA A 175 -5.42 19.29 7.58
N VAL A 176 -4.96 18.80 6.42
CA VAL A 176 -4.83 17.37 6.15
C VAL A 176 -3.93 16.68 7.15
N LYS A 177 -2.79 17.29 7.48
CA LYS A 177 -1.89 16.75 8.51
C LYS A 177 -2.55 16.65 9.88
N VAL A 178 -3.21 17.73 10.31
CA VAL A 178 -3.88 17.78 11.63
C VAL A 178 -5.00 16.73 11.70
N ASP A 179 -5.84 16.63 10.68
CA ASP A 179 -6.90 15.62 10.58
C ASP A 179 -6.34 14.19 10.62
N THR A 180 -5.24 13.95 9.88
CA THR A 180 -4.60 12.64 9.85
C THR A 180 -4.00 12.29 11.22
N ASP A 181 -3.30 13.20 11.87
CA ASP A 181 -2.74 12.97 13.20
C ASP A 181 -3.85 12.62 14.21
N HIS A 182 -4.96 13.36 14.18
CA HIS A 182 -6.10 13.13 15.07
C HIS A 182 -6.76 11.77 14.81
N LYS A 183 -7.03 11.46 13.55
CA LYS A 183 -7.59 10.17 13.13
C LYS A 183 -6.72 8.99 13.56
N SER A 184 -5.42 9.07 13.27
CA SER A 184 -4.44 8.06 13.67
C SER A 184 -4.40 7.83 15.17
N GLN A 185 -4.48 8.90 15.97
CA GLN A 185 -4.49 8.78 17.42
C GLN A 185 -5.74 8.06 17.91
N ILE A 186 -6.92 8.40 17.38
CA ILE A 186 -8.19 7.73 17.74
C ILE A 186 -8.13 6.24 17.38
N LEU A 187 -7.72 5.89 16.16
CA LEU A 187 -7.60 4.50 15.75
C LEU A 187 -6.64 3.71 16.66
N LYS A 188 -5.50 4.30 16.98
CA LYS A 188 -4.49 3.72 17.87
C LYS A 188 -5.03 3.50 19.28
N ASP A 189 -5.82 4.43 19.81
CA ASP A 189 -6.39 4.33 21.15
C ASP A 189 -7.36 3.14 21.30
N TYR A 190 -7.93 2.67 20.19
CA TYR A 190 -8.73 1.45 20.14
C TYR A 190 -7.92 0.20 19.82
N GLY A 191 -6.64 0.33 19.45
CA GLY A 191 -5.80 -0.80 19.03
C GLY A 191 -5.92 -1.14 17.54
N ILE A 192 -6.54 -0.26 16.73
CA ILE A 192 -6.53 -0.33 15.26
C ILE A 192 -5.19 0.24 14.82
N ASN A 193 -4.37 -0.59 14.18
CA ASN A 193 -2.99 -0.26 13.84
C ASN A 193 -2.73 -0.10 12.34
N TYR A 194 -3.79 -0.26 11.51
CA TYR A 194 -3.69 -0.17 10.07
C TYR A 194 -4.95 0.49 9.49
N ASN A 195 -4.78 1.60 8.79
CA ASN A 195 -5.88 2.24 8.08
C ASN A 195 -5.76 1.97 6.59
N LEU A 196 -6.80 1.41 5.97
CA LEU A 196 -6.87 1.23 4.52
C LEU A 196 -7.19 2.58 3.84
N ALA A 197 -6.29 3.52 4.02
CA ALA A 197 -6.26 4.88 3.52
C ALA A 197 -4.79 5.29 3.32
N PRO A 198 -4.51 6.33 2.56
CA PRO A 198 -5.40 7.24 1.84
C PRO A 198 -5.83 6.73 0.45
N VAL A 199 -6.91 7.34 -0.07
CA VAL A 199 -7.32 7.20 -1.47
C VAL A 199 -6.37 8.02 -2.34
N ALA A 200 -5.65 7.34 -3.23
CA ALA A 200 -4.66 7.90 -4.14
C ALA A 200 -5.20 8.05 -5.58
N ASP A 201 -6.46 7.68 -5.79
CA ASP A 201 -7.11 7.86 -7.07
C ASP A 201 -7.15 9.34 -7.48
N VAL A 202 -6.99 9.59 -8.77
CA VAL A 202 -7.17 10.91 -9.40
C VAL A 202 -8.38 10.81 -10.31
N ALA A 203 -9.43 11.54 -10.00
CA ALA A 203 -10.64 11.65 -10.80
C ALA A 203 -10.90 13.13 -11.10
N THR A 204 -11.24 13.42 -12.36
CA THR A 204 -11.47 14.79 -12.83
C THR A 204 -12.93 15.09 -13.09
N ASP A 205 -13.76 14.06 -13.27
CA ASP A 205 -15.21 14.18 -13.42
C ASP A 205 -15.89 14.05 -12.04
N PRO A 206 -16.57 15.12 -11.56
CA PRO A 206 -17.35 15.06 -10.31
C PRO A 206 -18.48 14.02 -10.31
N GLY A 207 -18.89 13.52 -11.47
CA GLY A 207 -19.87 12.45 -11.62
C GLY A 207 -19.29 11.05 -11.55
N SER A 208 -17.96 10.90 -11.50
CA SER A 208 -17.33 9.57 -11.41
C SER A 208 -17.47 8.96 -10.01
N PHE A 209 -17.54 7.64 -9.96
CA PHE A 209 -17.73 6.86 -8.72
C PHE A 209 -16.79 7.24 -7.58
N ILE A 210 -15.52 7.46 -7.90
CA ILE A 210 -14.49 7.65 -6.86
C ILE A 210 -14.28 9.11 -6.47
N TYR A 211 -14.81 10.08 -7.23
CA TYR A 211 -14.46 11.49 -7.09
C TYR A 211 -14.67 12.04 -5.68
N SER A 212 -15.81 11.77 -5.04
CA SER A 212 -16.15 12.25 -3.68
C SER A 212 -15.17 11.74 -2.61
N ARG A 213 -14.48 10.62 -2.86
CA ARG A 213 -13.51 9.99 -1.96
C ARG A 213 -12.08 10.43 -2.24
N THR A 214 -11.79 11.05 -3.38
CA THR A 214 -10.44 11.57 -3.72
C THR A 214 -10.13 12.86 -2.97
N ALA A 215 -8.91 13.34 -3.08
CA ALA A 215 -8.53 14.67 -2.57
C ALA A 215 -9.08 15.82 -3.44
N GLY A 216 -9.70 15.54 -4.59
CA GLY A 216 -10.22 16.53 -5.53
C GLY A 216 -9.12 17.34 -6.24
N LEU A 217 -7.92 16.81 -6.33
CA LEU A 217 -6.73 17.45 -6.87
C LEU A 217 -6.27 16.76 -8.16
N ASP A 218 -5.43 17.44 -8.94
CA ASP A 218 -4.71 16.81 -10.03
C ASP A 218 -3.65 15.81 -9.52
N ALA A 219 -2.97 15.14 -10.42
CA ALA A 219 -1.98 14.12 -10.06
C ALA A 219 -0.84 14.67 -9.19
N GLY A 220 -0.38 15.89 -9.44
CA GLY A 220 0.66 16.55 -8.66
C GLY A 220 0.19 16.91 -7.25
N GLY A 221 -0.98 17.53 -7.14
CA GLY A 221 -1.61 17.86 -5.86
C GLY A 221 -1.95 16.62 -5.05
N THR A 222 -2.48 15.56 -5.69
CA THR A 222 -2.75 14.28 -5.04
C THR A 222 -1.47 13.64 -4.50
N ALA A 223 -0.35 13.69 -5.24
CA ALA A 223 0.92 13.15 -4.76
C ALA A 223 1.42 13.87 -3.49
N GLU A 224 1.29 15.19 -3.42
CA GLU A 224 1.66 15.94 -2.20
C GLU A 224 0.70 15.64 -1.04
N TYR A 225 -0.60 15.53 -1.30
CA TYR A 225 -1.60 15.09 -0.30
C TYR A 225 -1.22 13.72 0.28
N ILE A 226 -0.99 12.72 -0.57
CA ILE A 226 -0.59 11.37 -0.16
C ILE A 226 0.67 11.39 0.70
N LYS A 227 1.68 12.15 0.31
CA LYS A 227 2.93 12.29 1.05
C LYS A 227 2.70 12.81 2.47
N VAL A 228 1.84 13.81 2.64
CA VAL A 228 1.49 14.36 3.95
C VAL A 228 0.78 13.30 4.79
N VAL A 229 -0.26 12.65 4.25
CA VAL A 229 -1.04 11.63 4.98
C VAL A 229 -0.15 10.46 5.41
N VAL A 230 0.59 9.86 4.47
CA VAL A 230 1.44 8.68 4.80
C VAL A 230 2.54 9.06 5.80
N THR A 231 3.10 10.27 5.70
CA THR A 231 4.11 10.73 6.66
C THR A 231 3.52 10.90 8.05
N ALA A 232 2.33 11.47 8.17
CA ALA A 232 1.63 11.66 9.43
C ALA A 232 1.23 10.31 10.06
N MET A 233 0.62 9.39 9.29
CA MET A 233 0.29 8.05 9.74
C MET A 233 1.52 7.30 10.26
N LYS A 234 2.62 7.32 9.49
CA LYS A 234 3.89 6.70 9.91
C LYS A 234 4.44 7.31 11.21
N ALA A 235 4.36 8.63 11.38
CA ALA A 235 4.79 9.31 12.61
C ALA A 235 3.95 8.87 13.83
N ASN A 236 2.68 8.56 13.62
CA ASN A 236 1.77 8.02 14.62
C ASN A 236 1.87 6.49 14.79
N GLN A 237 2.78 5.82 14.10
CA GLN A 237 2.96 4.36 14.12
C GLN A 237 1.73 3.61 13.60
N GLU A 238 0.99 4.20 12.68
CA GLU A 238 -0.14 3.60 11.99
C GLU A 238 0.29 3.14 10.59
N GLY A 239 -0.11 1.92 10.21
CA GLY A 239 0.05 1.41 8.85
C GLY A 239 -0.92 2.09 7.88
N SER A 240 -0.50 2.25 6.63
CA SER A 240 -1.29 2.88 5.57
C SER A 240 -1.35 2.02 4.31
N CYS A 241 -2.41 2.17 3.52
CA CYS A 241 -2.58 1.50 2.25
C CYS A 241 -3.04 2.48 1.18
N LEU A 242 -2.18 2.72 0.19
CA LEU A 242 -2.58 3.51 -0.97
C LEU A 242 -3.58 2.72 -1.82
N LYS A 243 -4.74 3.30 -2.08
CA LYS A 243 -5.78 2.65 -2.86
C LYS A 243 -6.39 3.62 -3.86
N HIS A 244 -6.88 3.12 -4.98
CA HIS A 244 -7.01 1.73 -5.40
C HIS A 244 -6.04 1.44 -6.54
N PHE A 245 -5.44 0.28 -6.56
CA PHE A 245 -4.56 -0.12 -7.66
C PHE A 245 -5.33 -1.02 -8.65
N PRO A 246 -5.25 -0.78 -9.95
CA PRO A 246 -4.47 0.24 -10.68
C PRO A 246 -5.06 1.66 -10.65
N GLY A 247 -6.21 1.87 -10.04
CA GLY A 247 -6.93 3.14 -9.90
C GLY A 247 -8.24 3.16 -10.68
N TYR A 248 -9.22 3.89 -10.16
CA TYR A 248 -10.53 4.05 -10.80
C TYR A 248 -10.50 5.10 -11.92
N GLY A 249 -9.78 6.22 -11.71
CA GLY A 249 -9.89 7.37 -12.61
C GLY A 249 -11.35 7.84 -12.69
N ASP A 250 -11.82 8.07 -13.90
CA ASP A 250 -13.23 8.45 -14.16
C ASP A 250 -14.12 7.24 -14.51
N ASN A 251 -13.71 6.01 -14.17
CA ASN A 251 -14.50 4.81 -14.39
C ASN A 251 -15.60 4.62 -13.32
N GLY A 252 -16.53 3.69 -13.60
CA GLY A 252 -17.58 3.29 -12.68
C GLY A 252 -17.12 2.36 -11.56
N ASP A 253 -18.08 1.90 -10.75
CA ASP A 253 -17.83 1.03 -9.60
C ASP A 253 -17.56 -0.43 -10.02
N SER A 254 -16.34 -0.90 -9.76
CA SER A 254 -15.94 -2.29 -10.05
C SER A 254 -16.69 -3.36 -9.22
N HIS A 255 -17.44 -2.99 -8.19
CA HIS A 255 -18.28 -3.92 -7.44
C HIS A 255 -19.56 -4.27 -8.19
N GLY A 256 -20.03 -3.40 -9.07
CA GLY A 256 -21.28 -3.55 -9.83
C GLY A 256 -21.09 -3.79 -11.32
N GLU A 257 -19.94 -3.48 -11.88
CA GLU A 257 -19.69 -3.53 -13.33
C GLU A 257 -18.27 -3.94 -13.68
N ILE A 258 -18.10 -4.42 -14.92
CA ILE A 258 -16.77 -4.77 -15.46
C ILE A 258 -16.14 -3.50 -16.00
N ILE A 259 -15.09 -3.04 -15.38
CA ILE A 259 -14.26 -1.92 -15.84
C ILE A 259 -13.29 -2.45 -16.93
N ARG A 260 -13.22 -1.75 -18.06
CA ARG A 260 -12.40 -2.15 -19.21
C ARG A 260 -11.34 -1.11 -19.51
#